data_e9e8956ca87f7c38e4660a9e7fde7107
#
_entry.id   e9e8956ca87f7c38e4660a9e7fde7107
#
_cell.length_a   1.000
_cell.length_b   1.000
_cell.length_c   1.000
_cell.angle_alpha   90.00
_cell.angle_beta   90.00
_cell.angle_gamma   90.00
#
_symmetry.space_group_name_H-M   'P 1'
#
loop_
_entity.id
_entity.type
_entity.pdbx_description
1 polymer ?
#
loop_
_entity_poly.entity_id
_entity_poly.type
_entity_poly.pdbx_seq_one_letter_code
_entity_poly.pdbx_strand_id
1 'polypeptide(L)'
;MPSHFYVSIQMEVASRFVCVILARFKTMAKQHESNSKKDFIREIVADDILSGKHETAVTRFPPEPNGYLHIGHAKSICLNFGIAQEHSNSGARCHLRFDDTNPAKEETEYVEAIKEDIRWLGFDWKEHLYFASDYFDQLYAWAVHLISEGKAYVDDLNAAEIREYRGSLTQPGKESPYRERDVEENLALFERMKLGDFTDGEKVLRAKIDMAHANLNLRDPVLYRILHKKHHRTGDLWCIYPTYDYAHGQSDAIEGITHSLCTLEFEHHRPLYDWLVNNLPVPLRPRQIEFAKLRPTFFLMSKRRLLEMVTEEYVDGWDDPRMATLSGLRRRGYPPAAIRSLCKTVGVTKFNSVTDVALLEHAVREELNKTAQRRMVVMEPIKVSITNWPSDGHVEMMSAVNNPEDSNAGRREIALSGEVFIERSDFMEDPPKKYYRLSPGAEVRLRYSYCIRCEEVVKNDEGDVVELRCTYDPETLGKNPVDRKVRGAVHWVPANEAFEADVRLYDRTFLVEDPAAEDDWREALNPDALTELTGCKMEPILKNALPGECFQFERNGYFCVDSKYSVPGKPLFNRTVPLRDSWGKKQSK
;
A
#
# COMPACT_ATOMS: atom_id res chain seq x y z
N MET A 1 -72.57 -12.39 21.95
CA MET A 1 -71.35 -11.62 22.12
C MET A 1 -70.29 -12.49 22.82
N PRO A 2 -69.36 -13.06 22.10
CA PRO A 2 -67.98 -13.26 22.58
C PRO A 2 -66.93 -13.28 21.43
N SER A 3 -66.99 -12.43 20.38
CA SER A 3 -66.02 -12.47 19.29
C SER A 3 -64.94 -11.34 19.38
N HIS A 4 -65.17 -10.31 20.15
CA HIS A 4 -64.21 -9.19 20.29
C HIS A 4 -63.05 -9.43 21.26
N PHE A 5 -63.20 -10.34 22.21
CA PHE A 5 -62.19 -10.63 23.24
C PHE A 5 -61.06 -11.51 22.72
N TYR A 6 -61.31 -12.38 21.74
CA TYR A 6 -60.29 -13.29 21.16
C TYR A 6 -59.35 -12.59 20.20
N VAL A 7 -59.83 -11.58 19.46
CA VAL A 7 -59.01 -10.82 18.49
C VAL A 7 -58.05 -9.87 19.24
N SER A 8 -58.44 -9.28 20.36
CA SER A 8 -57.60 -8.41 21.17
C SER A 8 -56.41 -9.17 21.82
N ILE A 9 -56.62 -10.39 22.29
CA ILE A 9 -55.55 -11.22 22.86
C ILE A 9 -54.57 -11.71 21.81
N GLN A 10 -55.01 -12.07 20.62
CA GLN A 10 -54.12 -12.47 19.51
C GLN A 10 -53.24 -11.31 18.99
N MET A 11 -53.74 -10.09 18.94
CA MET A 11 -52.95 -8.91 18.56
C MET A 11 -51.91 -8.52 19.63
N GLU A 12 -52.24 -8.67 20.92
CA GLU A 12 -51.29 -8.40 22.01
C GLU A 12 -50.21 -9.44 22.10
N VAL A 13 -50.50 -10.72 21.88
CA VAL A 13 -49.52 -11.81 21.80
C VAL A 13 -48.61 -11.67 20.55
N ALA A 14 -49.17 -11.31 19.40
CA ALA A 14 -48.39 -11.05 18.18
C ALA A 14 -47.45 -9.84 18.35
N SER A 15 -47.92 -8.76 18.99
CA SER A 15 -47.12 -7.57 19.29
C SER A 15 -45.95 -7.89 20.25
N ARG A 16 -46.20 -8.70 21.29
CA ARG A 16 -45.15 -9.14 22.22
C ARG A 16 -44.16 -10.09 21.55
N PHE A 17 -44.60 -10.98 20.65
CA PHE A 17 -43.72 -11.85 19.88
C PHE A 17 -42.83 -11.05 18.92
N VAL A 18 -43.35 -10.04 18.22
CA VAL A 18 -42.60 -9.14 17.35
C VAL A 18 -41.58 -8.33 18.15
N CYS A 19 -41.96 -7.80 19.32
CA CYS A 19 -41.01 -7.10 20.22
C CYS A 19 -39.90 -8.02 20.76
N VAL A 20 -40.18 -9.28 21.08
CA VAL A 20 -39.18 -10.24 21.53
C VAL A 20 -38.24 -10.67 20.39
N ILE A 21 -38.79 -10.84 19.18
CA ILE A 21 -37.98 -11.13 17.99
C ILE A 21 -37.10 -9.92 17.64
N LEU A 22 -37.62 -8.70 17.64
CA LEU A 22 -36.84 -7.48 17.43
C LEU A 22 -35.79 -7.25 18.53
N ALA A 23 -36.09 -7.57 19.79
CA ALA A 23 -35.13 -7.52 20.88
C ALA A 23 -34.04 -8.60 20.74
N ARG A 24 -34.40 -9.81 20.31
CA ARG A 24 -33.41 -10.88 19.99
C ARG A 24 -32.57 -10.54 18.77
N PHE A 25 -33.14 -9.97 17.72
CA PHE A 25 -32.38 -9.47 16.57
C PHE A 25 -31.42 -8.33 16.95
N LYS A 26 -31.87 -7.39 17.80
CA LYS A 26 -30.98 -6.35 18.36
C LYS A 26 -29.88 -6.92 19.26
N THR A 27 -30.15 -7.99 19.99
CA THR A 27 -29.15 -8.66 20.87
C THR A 27 -28.19 -9.52 20.05
N MET A 28 -28.66 -10.22 19.00
CA MET A 28 -27.80 -10.97 18.07
C MET A 28 -26.98 -10.03 17.19
N ALA A 29 -27.50 -8.91 16.74
CA ALA A 29 -26.75 -7.87 16.04
C ALA A 29 -25.63 -7.26 16.94
N LYS A 30 -25.91 -7.08 18.24
CA LYS A 30 -24.90 -6.65 19.22
C LYS A 30 -23.85 -7.73 19.54
N GLN A 31 -24.15 -9.01 19.40
CA GLN A 31 -23.19 -10.11 19.64
C GLN A 31 -22.30 -10.42 18.44
N HIS A 32 -22.65 -9.97 17.22
CA HIS A 32 -21.80 -10.06 16.03
C HIS A 32 -20.97 -8.78 15.76
N GLU A 33 -21.16 -7.71 16.52
CA GLU A 33 -20.22 -6.60 16.54
C GLU A 33 -18.97 -7.06 17.28
N SER A 34 -17.98 -7.52 16.52
CA SER A 34 -16.62 -7.75 17.01
C SER A 34 -16.17 -6.52 17.80
N ASN A 35 -15.55 -6.73 18.94
CA ASN A 35 -15.07 -5.76 19.94
C ASN A 35 -13.92 -4.87 19.42
N SER A 36 -14.00 -4.37 18.17
CA SER A 36 -13.11 -3.34 17.64
C SER A 36 -13.73 -1.99 17.97
N LYS A 37 -13.07 -1.19 18.79
CA LYS A 37 -13.45 0.22 19.01
C LYS A 37 -13.60 0.87 17.64
N LYS A 38 -14.82 1.33 17.32
CA LYS A 38 -15.08 2.11 16.09
C LYS A 38 -14.25 3.39 16.19
N ASP A 39 -13.58 3.77 15.11
CA ASP A 39 -12.92 5.07 15.05
C ASP A 39 -13.95 6.20 14.88
N PHE A 40 -13.53 7.43 15.14
CA PHE A 40 -14.40 8.60 15.14
C PHE A 40 -15.09 8.85 13.78
N ILE A 41 -14.50 8.43 12.64
CA ILE A 41 -15.15 8.58 11.32
C ILE A 41 -16.27 7.58 11.18
N ARG A 42 -16.04 6.32 11.57
CA ARG A 42 -17.09 5.28 11.56
C ARG A 42 -18.23 5.60 12.52
N GLU A 43 -17.94 6.26 13.65
CA GLU A 43 -18.96 6.78 14.57
C GLU A 43 -19.79 7.86 13.89
N ILE A 44 -19.16 8.87 13.25
CA ILE A 44 -19.86 9.93 12.51
C ILE A 44 -20.76 9.34 11.41
N VAL A 45 -20.24 8.43 10.59
CA VAL A 45 -21.01 7.79 9.51
C VAL A 45 -22.22 7.03 10.07
N ALA A 46 -22.02 6.27 11.14
CA ALA A 46 -23.10 5.52 11.78
C ALA A 46 -24.19 6.46 12.35
N ASP A 47 -23.79 7.54 13.01
CA ASP A 47 -24.73 8.54 13.57
C ASP A 47 -25.49 9.28 12.47
N ASP A 48 -24.84 9.68 11.39
CA ASP A 48 -25.46 10.37 10.26
C ASP A 48 -26.49 9.48 9.53
N ILE A 49 -26.25 8.14 9.45
CA ILE A 49 -27.22 7.16 8.93
C ILE A 49 -28.36 6.92 9.93
N LEU A 50 -28.04 6.70 11.21
CA LEU A 50 -29.05 6.41 12.25
C LEU A 50 -30.00 7.58 12.49
N SER A 51 -29.51 8.82 12.37
CA SER A 51 -30.34 10.04 12.49
C SER A 51 -31.19 10.32 11.26
N GLY A 52 -30.99 9.58 10.17
CA GLY A 52 -31.68 9.81 8.89
C GLY A 52 -31.16 11.03 8.13
N LYS A 53 -30.02 11.60 8.49
CA LYS A 53 -29.39 12.71 7.76
C LYS A 53 -28.96 12.26 6.37
N HIS A 54 -28.48 11.02 6.25
CA HIS A 54 -28.20 10.35 4.99
C HIS A 54 -28.83 8.96 4.98
N GLU A 55 -29.39 8.55 3.84
CA GLU A 55 -29.94 7.20 3.66
C GLU A 55 -28.83 6.14 3.65
N THR A 56 -27.66 6.51 3.13
CA THR A 56 -26.49 5.62 3.02
C THR A 56 -25.19 6.43 3.05
N ALA A 57 -24.08 5.75 3.21
CA ALA A 57 -22.76 6.34 3.11
C ALA A 57 -22.24 6.28 1.66
N VAL A 58 -21.92 7.45 1.09
CA VAL A 58 -21.21 7.56 -0.19
C VAL A 58 -19.90 8.28 0.09
N THR A 59 -18.79 7.53 -0.13
CA THR A 59 -17.42 8.04 0.01
C THR A 59 -16.74 8.08 -1.35
N ARG A 60 -15.53 8.59 -1.44
CA ARG A 60 -14.70 8.56 -2.65
C ARG A 60 -13.23 8.51 -2.33
N PHE A 61 -12.45 7.91 -3.22
CA PHE A 61 -11.01 8.05 -3.29
C PHE A 61 -10.67 8.89 -4.53
N PRO A 62 -10.13 10.14 -4.36
CA PRO A 62 -9.96 11.10 -5.45
C PRO A 62 -8.47 11.32 -5.78
N PRO A 63 -7.74 10.37 -6.39
CA PRO A 63 -6.35 10.59 -6.72
C PRO A 63 -6.18 11.54 -7.90
N GLU A 64 -5.14 12.40 -7.84
CA GLU A 64 -4.64 13.05 -9.06
C GLU A 64 -3.84 12.03 -9.89
N PRO A 65 -4.08 11.90 -11.23
CA PRO A 65 -3.36 10.96 -12.08
C PRO A 65 -1.98 11.51 -12.50
N ASN A 66 -1.12 11.82 -11.53
CA ASN A 66 0.18 12.46 -11.68
C ASN A 66 1.35 11.67 -11.06
N GLY A 67 1.17 10.35 -10.89
CA GLY A 67 2.16 9.42 -10.36
C GLY A 67 1.54 8.16 -9.76
N TYR A 68 2.37 7.19 -9.45
CA TYR A 68 1.97 5.94 -8.83
C TYR A 68 1.53 6.14 -7.36
N LEU A 69 0.60 5.30 -6.91
CA LEU A 69 0.20 5.29 -5.51
C LEU A 69 1.33 4.73 -4.63
N HIS A 70 1.50 5.32 -3.45
CA HIS A 70 2.40 4.80 -2.43
C HIS A 70 1.62 4.29 -1.22
N ILE A 71 2.29 3.61 -0.30
CA ILE A 71 1.67 2.99 0.89
C ILE A 71 0.87 3.99 1.74
N GLY A 72 1.20 5.28 1.72
CA GLY A 72 0.42 6.32 2.39
C GLY A 72 -1.02 6.42 1.87
N HIS A 73 -1.24 6.17 0.58
CA HIS A 73 -2.57 6.17 -0.03
C HIS A 73 -3.40 4.94 0.38
N ALA A 74 -2.74 3.81 0.72
CA ALA A 74 -3.44 2.60 1.13
C ALA A 74 -4.38 2.83 2.32
N LYS A 75 -4.00 3.69 3.28
CA LYS A 75 -4.86 4.03 4.42
C LYS A 75 -6.14 4.72 3.99
N SER A 76 -6.05 5.69 3.05
CA SER A 76 -7.22 6.38 2.50
C SER A 76 -8.12 5.43 1.70
N ILE A 77 -7.53 4.56 0.88
CA ILE A 77 -8.25 3.54 0.11
C ILE A 77 -8.99 2.60 1.06
N CYS A 78 -8.27 2.00 2.03
CA CYS A 78 -8.85 1.08 3.01
C CYS A 78 -9.96 1.72 3.85
N LEU A 79 -9.86 3.02 4.18
CA LEU A 79 -10.88 3.73 4.94
C LEU A 79 -12.14 3.97 4.09
N ASN A 80 -11.99 4.57 2.91
CA ASN A 80 -13.12 4.94 2.05
C ASN A 80 -13.88 3.70 1.56
N PHE A 81 -13.17 2.74 0.96
CA PHE A 81 -13.78 1.49 0.48
C PHE A 81 -14.25 0.60 1.64
N GLY A 82 -13.53 0.61 2.78
CA GLY A 82 -13.91 -0.16 3.96
C GLY A 82 -15.24 0.30 4.54
N ILE A 83 -15.48 1.61 4.66
CA ILE A 83 -16.78 2.15 5.09
C ILE A 83 -17.89 1.73 4.12
N ALA A 84 -17.65 1.81 2.82
CA ALA A 84 -18.61 1.37 1.82
C ALA A 84 -18.95 -0.13 1.94
N GLN A 85 -17.95 -0.99 2.18
CA GLN A 85 -18.15 -2.42 2.42
C GLN A 85 -18.92 -2.71 3.72
N GLU A 86 -18.58 -2.02 4.82
CA GLU A 86 -19.22 -2.16 6.12
C GLU A 86 -20.72 -1.81 6.10
N HIS A 87 -21.13 -0.88 5.23
CA HIS A 87 -22.51 -0.41 5.06
C HIS A 87 -23.15 -0.86 3.73
N SER A 88 -22.60 -1.88 3.06
CA SER A 88 -23.06 -2.34 1.75
C SER A 88 -24.54 -2.74 1.71
N ASN A 89 -25.07 -3.28 2.81
CA ASN A 89 -26.50 -3.66 2.94
C ASN A 89 -27.46 -2.46 2.85
N SER A 90 -27.00 -1.24 3.09
CA SER A 90 -27.76 0.01 2.94
C SER A 90 -27.48 0.71 1.59
N GLY A 91 -26.79 0.06 0.65
CA GLY A 91 -26.43 0.65 -0.65
C GLY A 91 -25.22 1.58 -0.60
N ALA A 92 -24.41 1.50 0.45
CA ALA A 92 -23.20 2.30 0.56
C ALA A 92 -22.19 1.93 -0.53
N ARG A 93 -21.46 2.94 -1.02
CA ARG A 93 -20.50 2.79 -2.11
C ARG A 93 -19.32 3.75 -1.96
N CYS A 94 -18.22 3.41 -2.61
CA CYS A 94 -17.07 4.29 -2.73
C CYS A 94 -16.80 4.56 -4.21
N HIS A 95 -16.72 5.84 -4.57
CA HIS A 95 -16.38 6.27 -5.91
C HIS A 95 -14.85 6.32 -6.10
N LEU A 96 -14.39 5.99 -7.29
CA LEU A 96 -13.06 6.35 -7.76
C LEU A 96 -13.21 7.56 -8.67
N ARG A 97 -12.73 8.73 -8.23
CA ARG A 97 -12.72 9.94 -9.06
C ARG A 97 -11.29 10.39 -9.30
N PHE A 98 -10.89 10.49 -10.53
CA PHE A 98 -9.63 11.14 -10.90
C PHE A 98 -9.79 12.67 -10.86
N ASP A 99 -9.01 13.32 -9.99
CA ASP A 99 -8.95 14.78 -9.89
C ASP A 99 -8.01 15.33 -10.99
N ASP A 100 -8.46 15.23 -12.23
CA ASP A 100 -7.72 15.58 -13.44
C ASP A 100 -7.99 17.04 -13.86
N THR A 101 -7.66 18.00 -12.97
CA THR A 101 -7.83 19.44 -13.22
C THR A 101 -6.55 20.14 -13.69
N ASN A 102 -5.45 19.42 -13.84
CA ASN A 102 -4.15 19.99 -14.19
C ASN A 102 -3.52 19.32 -15.42
N PRO A 103 -3.76 19.83 -16.65
CA PRO A 103 -3.29 19.20 -17.89
C PRO A 103 -1.76 19.07 -18.02
N ALA A 104 -1.00 19.71 -17.13
CA ALA A 104 0.46 19.73 -17.23
C ALA A 104 1.14 18.49 -16.61
N LYS A 105 0.41 17.64 -15.87
CA LYS A 105 0.98 16.58 -15.03
C LYS A 105 0.28 15.23 -15.15
N GLU A 106 -0.80 15.15 -15.90
CA GLU A 106 -1.71 14.02 -15.93
C GLU A 106 -1.44 13.11 -17.12
N GLU A 107 -1.28 11.81 -16.86
CA GLU A 107 -0.96 10.81 -17.88
C GLU A 107 -1.86 9.57 -17.70
N THR A 108 -2.23 8.96 -18.85
CA THR A 108 -3.08 7.76 -18.90
C THR A 108 -2.42 6.58 -18.20
N GLU A 109 -1.09 6.47 -18.21
CA GLU A 109 -0.35 5.44 -17.48
C GLU A 109 -0.69 5.43 -15.99
N TYR A 110 -0.70 6.61 -15.37
CA TYR A 110 -1.01 6.72 -13.93
C TYR A 110 -2.45 6.36 -13.62
N VAL A 111 -3.40 6.65 -14.52
CA VAL A 111 -4.81 6.26 -14.37
C VAL A 111 -4.92 4.73 -14.29
N GLU A 112 -4.28 4.00 -15.19
CA GLU A 112 -4.34 2.54 -15.20
C GLU A 112 -3.59 1.91 -14.02
N ALA A 113 -2.41 2.43 -13.66
CA ALA A 113 -1.66 1.98 -12.50
C ALA A 113 -2.45 2.15 -11.18
N ILE A 114 -3.14 3.28 -11.01
CA ILE A 114 -4.01 3.54 -9.85
C ILE A 114 -5.17 2.55 -9.78
N LYS A 115 -5.83 2.28 -10.91
CA LYS A 115 -6.92 1.28 -10.99
C LYS A 115 -6.41 -0.12 -10.62
N GLU A 116 -5.25 -0.50 -11.13
CA GLU A 116 -4.63 -1.79 -10.82
C GLU A 116 -4.32 -1.92 -9.32
N ASP A 117 -3.72 -0.90 -8.72
CA ASP A 117 -3.36 -0.88 -7.30
C ASP A 117 -4.58 -1.00 -6.38
N ILE A 118 -5.70 -0.33 -6.70
CA ILE A 118 -6.94 -0.41 -5.92
C ILE A 118 -7.53 -1.83 -6.02
N ARG A 119 -7.57 -2.42 -7.22
CA ARG A 119 -8.04 -3.81 -7.42
C ARG A 119 -7.14 -4.81 -6.70
N TRP A 120 -5.83 -4.63 -6.79
CA TRP A 120 -4.88 -5.46 -6.09
C TRP A 120 -5.07 -5.40 -4.56
N LEU A 121 -5.39 -4.23 -4.00
CA LEU A 121 -5.77 -4.10 -2.58
C LEU A 121 -7.09 -4.80 -2.24
N GLY A 122 -7.83 -5.36 -3.22
CA GLY A 122 -9.07 -6.09 -3.03
C GLY A 122 -10.31 -5.21 -2.99
N PHE A 123 -10.26 -4.03 -3.60
CA PHE A 123 -11.37 -3.09 -3.69
C PHE A 123 -11.82 -2.90 -5.14
N ASP A 124 -13.09 -2.55 -5.30
CA ASP A 124 -13.69 -2.29 -6.59
C ASP A 124 -14.71 -1.14 -6.47
N TRP A 125 -14.62 -0.21 -7.40
CA TRP A 125 -15.55 0.93 -7.51
C TRP A 125 -16.75 0.63 -8.39
N LYS A 126 -16.78 -0.55 -9.04
CA LYS A 126 -17.84 -0.99 -9.98
C LYS A 126 -18.06 0.04 -11.10
N GLU A 127 -19.31 0.53 -11.26
CA GLU A 127 -19.69 1.56 -12.23
C GLU A 127 -19.36 3.00 -11.79
N HIS A 128 -18.87 3.20 -10.56
CA HIS A 128 -18.65 4.53 -9.97
C HIS A 128 -17.22 5.05 -10.24
N LEU A 129 -16.87 5.16 -11.53
CA LEU A 129 -15.63 5.76 -12.02
C LEU A 129 -15.94 7.13 -12.60
N TYR A 130 -15.30 8.18 -12.08
CA TYR A 130 -15.53 9.56 -12.47
C TYR A 130 -14.21 10.30 -12.72
N PHE A 131 -14.31 11.42 -13.43
CA PHE A 131 -13.21 12.35 -13.68
C PHE A 131 -13.69 13.77 -13.42
N ALA A 132 -12.86 14.60 -12.77
CA ALA A 132 -13.20 15.99 -12.53
C ALA A 132 -13.39 16.76 -13.85
N SER A 133 -12.69 16.36 -14.92
CA SER A 133 -12.84 16.91 -16.26
C SER A 133 -14.20 16.68 -16.90
N ASP A 134 -14.99 15.69 -16.44
CA ASP A 134 -16.37 15.49 -16.92
C ASP A 134 -17.32 16.61 -16.45
N TYR A 135 -16.91 17.39 -15.45
CA TYR A 135 -17.69 18.43 -14.83
C TYR A 135 -17.28 19.86 -15.22
N PHE A 136 -16.32 20.02 -16.14
CA PHE A 136 -15.76 21.35 -16.48
C PHE A 136 -16.83 22.35 -16.92
N ASP A 137 -17.83 21.93 -17.70
CA ASP A 137 -18.94 22.81 -18.09
C ASP A 137 -19.79 23.27 -16.88
N GLN A 138 -20.09 22.33 -15.95
CA GLN A 138 -20.85 22.68 -14.75
C GLN A 138 -20.03 23.55 -13.79
N LEU A 139 -18.73 23.26 -13.64
CA LEU A 139 -17.82 24.07 -12.84
C LEU A 139 -17.70 25.49 -13.41
N TYR A 140 -17.61 25.62 -14.73
CA TYR A 140 -17.62 26.91 -15.40
C TYR A 140 -18.93 27.67 -15.16
N ALA A 141 -20.08 27.02 -15.31
CA ALA A 141 -21.39 27.64 -15.05
C ALA A 141 -21.51 28.13 -13.59
N TRP A 142 -20.98 27.37 -12.64
CA TRP A 142 -20.96 27.79 -11.23
C TRP A 142 -19.95 28.93 -10.95
N ALA A 143 -18.85 29.02 -11.70
CA ALA A 143 -17.97 30.18 -11.62
C ALA A 143 -18.67 31.45 -12.14
N VAL A 144 -19.40 31.34 -13.26
CA VAL A 144 -20.27 32.44 -13.78
C VAL A 144 -21.30 32.85 -12.73
N HIS A 145 -21.92 31.89 -12.03
CA HIS A 145 -22.87 32.19 -10.94
C HIS A 145 -22.19 32.99 -9.81
N LEU A 146 -20.98 32.59 -9.37
CA LEU A 146 -20.26 33.36 -8.33
C LEU A 146 -19.95 34.80 -8.77
N ILE A 147 -19.56 34.98 -10.04
CA ILE A 147 -19.35 36.33 -10.59
C ILE A 147 -20.62 37.13 -10.57
N SER A 148 -21.76 36.56 -11.03
CA SER A 148 -23.05 37.21 -11.09
C SER A 148 -23.56 37.64 -9.70
N GLU A 149 -23.23 36.86 -8.67
CA GLU A 149 -23.52 37.15 -7.26
C GLU A 149 -22.51 38.13 -6.61
N GLY A 150 -21.55 38.66 -7.37
CA GLY A 150 -20.46 39.50 -6.85
C GLY A 150 -19.52 38.82 -5.88
N LYS A 151 -19.46 37.48 -5.91
CA LYS A 151 -18.64 36.63 -5.04
C LYS A 151 -17.35 36.14 -5.68
N ALA A 152 -17.10 36.51 -6.95
CA ALA A 152 -15.84 36.25 -7.67
C ALA A 152 -15.52 37.40 -8.63
N TYR A 153 -14.26 37.59 -8.93
CA TYR A 153 -13.78 38.62 -9.83
C TYR A 153 -12.55 38.13 -10.63
N VAL A 154 -12.39 38.68 -11.83
CA VAL A 154 -11.18 38.46 -12.64
C VAL A 154 -10.08 39.39 -12.17
N ASP A 155 -8.93 38.83 -11.86
CA ASP A 155 -7.76 39.54 -11.35
C ASP A 155 -6.64 39.50 -12.41
N ASP A 156 -6.02 40.65 -12.66
CA ASP A 156 -4.93 40.80 -13.62
C ASP A 156 -3.54 40.73 -12.94
N LEU A 157 -3.51 40.48 -11.61
CA LEU A 157 -2.27 40.27 -10.86
C LEU A 157 -1.66 38.91 -11.25
N ASN A 158 -0.35 38.90 -11.51
CA ASN A 158 0.38 37.68 -11.70
C ASN A 158 0.60 36.88 -10.41
N ALA A 159 1.11 35.66 -10.50
CA ALA A 159 1.27 34.75 -9.35
C ALA A 159 2.18 35.29 -8.24
N ALA A 160 3.20 36.12 -8.57
CA ALA A 160 4.10 36.71 -7.58
C ALA A 160 3.39 37.86 -6.83
N GLU A 161 2.67 38.71 -7.56
CA GLU A 161 1.87 39.80 -7.00
C GLU A 161 0.73 39.26 -6.11
N ILE A 162 -0.01 38.23 -6.57
CA ILE A 162 -1.04 37.57 -5.74
C ILE A 162 -0.44 37.04 -4.44
N ARG A 163 0.75 36.45 -4.48
CA ARG A 163 1.44 35.98 -3.27
C ARG A 163 1.79 37.14 -2.33
N GLU A 164 2.28 38.25 -2.85
CA GLU A 164 2.58 39.45 -2.07
C GLU A 164 1.30 40.04 -1.45
N TYR A 165 0.24 40.23 -2.27
CA TYR A 165 -1.02 40.79 -1.81
C TYR A 165 -1.73 39.91 -0.79
N ARG A 166 -1.59 38.59 -0.87
CA ARG A 166 -2.15 37.66 0.11
C ARG A 166 -1.57 37.84 1.52
N GLY A 167 -0.35 38.38 1.63
CA GLY A 167 0.32 38.59 2.90
C GLY A 167 0.84 37.29 3.55
N SER A 168 0.99 37.31 4.87
CA SER A 168 1.52 36.18 5.65
C SER A 168 0.58 35.78 6.79
N LEU A 169 0.95 34.77 7.58
CA LEU A 169 0.18 34.38 8.78
C LEU A 169 0.13 35.50 9.82
N THR A 170 1.12 36.41 9.85
CA THR A 170 1.22 37.50 10.82
C THR A 170 0.83 38.85 10.23
N GLN A 171 0.65 38.96 8.93
CA GLN A 171 0.26 40.20 8.25
C GLN A 171 -0.97 39.96 7.40
N PRO A 172 -2.03 40.81 7.50
CA PRO A 172 -3.21 40.72 6.65
C PRO A 172 -2.82 40.93 5.18
N GLY A 173 -3.66 40.43 4.29
CA GLY A 173 -3.51 40.68 2.86
C GLY A 173 -3.98 42.08 2.49
N LYS A 174 -3.64 42.47 1.25
CA LYS A 174 -4.11 43.69 0.59
C LYS A 174 -5.15 43.34 -0.46
N GLU A 175 -6.15 44.15 -0.62
CA GLU A 175 -7.13 44.00 -1.72
C GLU A 175 -6.48 44.27 -3.07
N SER A 176 -6.82 43.46 -4.06
CA SER A 176 -6.42 43.70 -5.44
C SER A 176 -7.07 44.98 -5.98
N PRO A 177 -6.39 45.79 -6.81
CA PRO A 177 -7.00 46.93 -7.49
C PRO A 177 -8.17 46.52 -8.42
N TYR A 178 -8.26 45.24 -8.79
CA TYR A 178 -9.29 44.69 -9.66
C TYR A 178 -10.48 44.08 -8.91
N ARG A 179 -10.45 44.06 -7.57
CA ARG A 179 -11.44 43.41 -6.71
C ARG A 179 -12.81 44.02 -6.82
N GLU A 180 -12.90 45.33 -7.05
CA GLU A 180 -14.17 46.10 -7.15
C GLU A 180 -14.60 46.34 -8.61
N ARG A 181 -14.07 45.53 -9.57
CA ARG A 181 -14.51 45.56 -10.98
C ARG A 181 -15.97 45.16 -11.09
N ASP A 182 -16.73 45.81 -11.97
CA ASP A 182 -18.15 45.56 -12.18
C ASP A 182 -18.42 44.11 -12.61
N VAL A 183 -19.63 43.62 -12.28
CA VAL A 183 -20.03 42.23 -12.56
C VAL A 183 -20.03 41.97 -14.06
N GLU A 184 -20.58 42.89 -14.85
CA GLU A 184 -20.64 42.76 -16.32
C GLU A 184 -19.26 42.70 -16.96
N GLU A 185 -18.32 43.50 -16.47
CA GLU A 185 -16.91 43.45 -16.94
C GLU A 185 -16.25 42.14 -16.56
N ASN A 186 -16.45 41.67 -15.33
CA ASN A 186 -15.93 40.38 -14.88
C ASN A 186 -16.48 39.21 -15.70
N LEU A 187 -17.76 39.18 -16.02
CA LEU A 187 -18.39 38.18 -16.89
C LEU A 187 -17.77 38.18 -18.29
N ALA A 188 -17.64 39.36 -18.91
CA ALA A 188 -17.03 39.50 -20.24
C ALA A 188 -15.56 39.05 -20.24
N LEU A 189 -14.79 39.40 -19.22
CA LEU A 189 -13.39 38.98 -19.10
C LEU A 189 -13.27 37.47 -18.89
N PHE A 190 -14.13 36.86 -18.06
CA PHE A 190 -14.08 35.42 -17.81
C PHE A 190 -14.48 34.61 -19.06
N GLU A 191 -15.43 35.08 -19.85
CA GLU A 191 -15.77 34.51 -21.15
C GLU A 191 -14.56 34.58 -22.11
N ARG A 192 -13.90 35.74 -22.19
CA ARG A 192 -12.69 35.93 -23.02
C ARG A 192 -11.52 35.06 -22.53
N MET A 193 -11.38 34.81 -21.23
CA MET A 193 -10.42 33.84 -20.72
C MET A 193 -10.69 32.43 -21.28
N LYS A 194 -11.98 32.01 -21.33
CA LYS A 194 -12.39 30.73 -21.92
C LYS A 194 -12.14 30.66 -23.43
N LEU A 195 -12.29 31.78 -24.14
CA LEU A 195 -12.06 31.88 -25.59
C LEU A 195 -10.57 31.90 -25.97
N GLY A 196 -9.67 32.02 -24.97
CA GLY A 196 -8.21 32.00 -25.20
C GLY A 196 -7.61 33.34 -25.59
N ASP A 197 -8.31 34.46 -25.29
CA ASP A 197 -7.82 35.81 -25.66
C ASP A 197 -6.60 36.27 -24.84
N PHE A 198 -6.27 35.56 -23.78
CA PHE A 198 -5.20 35.93 -22.84
C PHE A 198 -4.15 34.84 -22.70
N THR A 199 -2.89 35.22 -22.46
CA THR A 199 -1.78 34.31 -22.26
C THR A 199 -1.78 33.67 -20.87
N ASP A 200 -1.00 32.59 -20.70
CA ASP A 200 -0.82 31.89 -19.42
C ASP A 200 -0.36 32.86 -18.32
N GLY A 201 -1.10 32.88 -17.19
CA GLY A 201 -0.78 33.71 -16.04
C GLY A 201 -1.16 35.20 -16.18
N GLU A 202 -1.74 35.64 -17.30
CA GLU A 202 -2.16 37.04 -17.50
C GLU A 202 -3.40 37.39 -16.67
N LYS A 203 -4.31 36.46 -16.50
CA LYS A 203 -5.52 36.63 -15.71
C LYS A 203 -5.88 35.35 -14.94
N VAL A 204 -6.52 35.54 -13.79
CA VAL A 204 -7.08 34.46 -12.97
C VAL A 204 -8.48 34.85 -12.51
N LEU A 205 -9.34 33.87 -12.21
CA LEU A 205 -10.58 34.11 -11.46
C LEU A 205 -10.29 33.88 -9.98
N ARG A 206 -10.68 34.84 -9.12
CA ARG A 206 -10.54 34.74 -7.67
C ARG A 206 -11.90 34.83 -6.98
N ALA A 207 -12.06 34.07 -5.88
CA ALA A 207 -13.18 34.30 -4.97
C ALA A 207 -13.04 35.66 -4.27
N LYS A 208 -14.16 36.32 -3.98
CA LYS A 208 -14.22 37.57 -3.21
C LYS A 208 -14.70 37.24 -1.80
N ILE A 209 -13.76 37.05 -0.86
CA ILE A 209 -14.05 36.62 0.52
C ILE A 209 -13.56 37.66 1.53
N ASP A 210 -12.35 37.53 2.05
CA ASP A 210 -11.79 38.44 3.08
C ASP A 210 -10.27 38.40 3.07
N MET A 211 -9.65 39.48 2.60
CA MET A 211 -8.19 39.59 2.52
C MET A 211 -7.52 39.75 3.89
N ALA A 212 -8.26 40.03 4.96
CA ALA A 212 -7.76 40.10 6.34
C ALA A 212 -7.95 38.79 7.12
N HIS A 213 -8.58 37.77 6.53
CA HIS A 213 -8.88 36.52 7.21
C HIS A 213 -7.63 35.83 7.76
N ALA A 214 -7.72 35.21 8.96
CA ALA A 214 -6.60 34.52 9.59
C ALA A 214 -6.11 33.30 8.78
N ASN A 215 -7.06 32.58 8.13
CA ASN A 215 -6.76 31.49 7.22
C ASN A 215 -6.42 32.02 5.82
N LEU A 216 -5.20 31.77 5.35
CA LEU A 216 -4.72 32.23 4.04
C LEU A 216 -5.55 31.70 2.87
N ASN A 217 -6.20 30.53 3.02
CA ASN A 217 -7.04 29.92 1.98
C ASN A 217 -8.38 30.66 1.78
N LEU A 218 -8.73 31.59 2.66
CA LEU A 218 -9.89 32.46 2.54
C LEU A 218 -9.56 33.90 2.12
N ARG A 219 -8.28 34.17 1.81
CA ARG A 219 -7.83 35.48 1.31
C ARG A 219 -7.92 35.53 -0.21
N ASP A 220 -9.13 35.66 -0.71
CA ASP A 220 -9.49 35.69 -2.14
C ASP A 220 -8.70 34.66 -2.96
N PRO A 221 -8.96 33.34 -2.74
CA PRO A 221 -8.21 32.27 -3.41
C PRO A 221 -8.50 32.22 -4.92
N VAL A 222 -7.54 31.74 -5.68
CA VAL A 222 -7.68 31.51 -7.13
C VAL A 222 -8.62 30.33 -7.37
N LEU A 223 -9.64 30.51 -8.20
CA LEU A 223 -10.62 29.51 -8.63
C LEU A 223 -10.28 28.94 -10.01
N TYR A 224 -9.92 29.80 -10.98
CA TYR A 224 -9.51 29.41 -12.33
C TYR A 224 -8.21 30.09 -12.73
N ARG A 225 -7.43 29.38 -13.57
CA ARG A 225 -6.19 29.82 -14.18
C ARG A 225 -6.17 29.54 -15.68
N ILE A 226 -5.44 30.32 -16.45
CA ILE A 226 -5.23 30.10 -17.88
C ILE A 226 -4.02 29.17 -18.03
N LEU A 227 -4.17 28.10 -18.81
CA LEU A 227 -3.12 27.17 -19.20
C LEU A 227 -3.38 26.66 -20.62
N HIS A 228 -2.59 27.09 -21.60
CA HIS A 228 -2.65 26.61 -22.99
C HIS A 228 -1.90 25.28 -23.12
N LYS A 229 -2.47 24.22 -22.53
CA LYS A 229 -1.94 22.86 -22.58
C LYS A 229 -3.05 21.88 -22.90
N LYS A 230 -2.72 20.90 -23.73
CA LYS A 230 -3.63 19.82 -24.09
C LYS A 230 -3.93 18.95 -22.87
N HIS A 231 -5.20 18.78 -22.57
CA HIS A 231 -5.67 17.91 -21.48
C HIS A 231 -5.79 16.46 -21.98
N HIS A 232 -5.44 15.49 -21.16
CA HIS A 232 -5.39 14.07 -21.55
C HIS A 232 -6.74 13.49 -22.00
N ARG A 233 -7.88 14.07 -21.54
CA ARG A 233 -9.24 13.64 -21.92
C ARG A 233 -9.97 14.67 -22.79
N THR A 234 -9.97 15.93 -22.42
CA THR A 234 -10.73 16.97 -23.14
C THR A 234 -9.97 17.60 -24.30
N GLY A 235 -8.70 17.23 -24.48
CA GLY A 235 -7.87 17.76 -25.59
C GLY A 235 -7.67 19.27 -25.45
N ASP A 236 -7.94 19.99 -26.55
CA ASP A 236 -7.77 21.45 -26.65
C ASP A 236 -9.08 22.22 -26.46
N LEU A 237 -10.13 21.58 -25.88
CA LEU A 237 -11.44 22.22 -25.67
C LEU A 237 -11.40 23.34 -24.62
N TRP A 238 -10.45 23.27 -23.69
CA TRP A 238 -10.29 24.21 -22.60
C TRP A 238 -8.90 24.81 -22.58
N CYS A 239 -8.80 26.10 -22.31
CA CYS A 239 -7.56 26.81 -22.01
C CYS A 239 -7.60 27.47 -20.62
N ILE A 240 -8.72 27.34 -19.89
CA ILE A 240 -8.85 27.71 -18.47
C ILE A 240 -9.18 26.46 -17.67
N TYR A 241 -8.56 26.32 -16.51
CA TYR A 241 -8.73 25.15 -15.66
C TYR A 241 -9.03 25.56 -14.22
N PRO A 242 -9.99 24.88 -13.57
CA PRO A 242 -10.27 25.10 -12.15
C PRO A 242 -9.07 24.69 -11.30
N THR A 243 -8.91 25.33 -10.17
CA THR A 243 -7.97 24.83 -9.14
C THR A 243 -8.58 23.63 -8.43
N TYR A 244 -7.74 22.81 -7.79
CA TYR A 244 -8.17 21.70 -6.95
C TYR A 244 -9.20 22.15 -5.90
N ASP A 245 -8.89 23.22 -5.14
CA ASP A 245 -9.77 23.70 -4.07
C ASP A 245 -11.14 24.14 -4.58
N TYR A 246 -11.21 24.65 -5.82
CA TYR A 246 -12.48 25.00 -6.44
C TYR A 246 -13.26 23.75 -6.90
N ALA A 247 -12.61 22.82 -7.58
CA ALA A 247 -13.29 21.67 -8.20
C ALA A 247 -13.71 20.60 -7.18
N HIS A 248 -12.94 20.40 -6.13
CA HIS A 248 -13.05 19.26 -5.23
C HIS A 248 -14.44 19.13 -4.56
N GLY A 249 -14.89 20.16 -3.82
CA GLY A 249 -16.17 20.12 -3.11
C GLY A 249 -17.38 20.06 -4.03
N GLN A 250 -17.25 20.66 -5.21
CA GLN A 250 -18.30 20.70 -6.22
C GLN A 250 -18.45 19.35 -6.92
N SER A 251 -17.34 18.68 -7.25
CA SER A 251 -17.37 17.32 -7.77
C SER A 251 -17.97 16.35 -6.74
N ASP A 252 -17.63 16.50 -5.46
CA ASP A 252 -18.26 15.74 -4.36
C ASP A 252 -19.77 15.93 -4.34
N ALA A 253 -20.24 17.18 -4.51
CA ALA A 253 -21.67 17.50 -4.52
C ALA A 253 -22.39 16.91 -5.75
N ILE A 254 -21.79 16.97 -6.94
CA ILE A 254 -22.33 16.39 -8.19
C ILE A 254 -22.49 14.87 -8.06
N GLU A 255 -21.48 14.20 -7.51
CA GLU A 255 -21.45 12.75 -7.33
C GLU A 255 -22.31 12.25 -6.17
N GLY A 256 -22.90 13.14 -5.38
CA GLY A 256 -23.70 12.79 -4.21
C GLY A 256 -22.88 12.20 -3.06
N ILE A 257 -21.62 12.60 -2.92
CA ILE A 257 -20.76 12.20 -1.79
C ILE A 257 -21.33 12.73 -0.49
N THR A 258 -21.56 11.86 0.47
CA THR A 258 -22.07 12.23 1.80
C THR A 258 -20.94 12.59 2.76
N HIS A 259 -19.87 11.79 2.75
CA HIS A 259 -18.72 11.92 3.62
C HIS A 259 -17.44 12.04 2.79
N SER A 260 -16.93 13.25 2.72
CA SER A 260 -15.71 13.64 2.00
C SER A 260 -14.49 13.43 2.90
N LEU A 261 -13.88 12.24 2.88
CA LEU A 261 -12.77 11.89 3.76
C LEU A 261 -11.44 12.33 3.15
N CYS A 262 -10.69 13.17 3.87
CA CYS A 262 -9.41 13.74 3.45
C CYS A 262 -8.32 13.53 4.50
N THR A 263 -7.04 13.71 4.12
CA THR A 263 -5.96 13.76 5.09
C THR A 263 -5.91 15.12 5.81
N LEU A 264 -5.26 15.18 6.99
CA LEU A 264 -5.13 16.42 7.79
C LEU A 264 -4.48 17.58 7.05
N GLU A 265 -3.83 17.35 5.92
CA GLU A 265 -3.29 18.40 5.07
C GLU A 265 -4.35 19.36 4.55
N PHE A 266 -5.60 18.88 4.44
CA PHE A 266 -6.75 19.64 3.95
C PHE A 266 -7.60 20.29 5.06
N GLU A 267 -7.20 20.19 6.33
CA GLU A 267 -7.94 20.79 7.44
C GLU A 267 -8.11 22.31 7.27
N HIS A 268 -7.06 23.00 6.83
CA HIS A 268 -7.11 24.45 6.57
C HIS A 268 -7.81 24.80 5.25
N HIS A 269 -8.05 23.83 4.36
CA HIS A 269 -8.82 24.02 3.12
C HIS A 269 -10.32 23.85 3.34
N ARG A 270 -10.75 23.11 4.37
CA ARG A 270 -12.18 22.88 4.66
C ARG A 270 -13.02 24.15 4.75
N PRO A 271 -12.58 25.28 5.36
CA PRO A 271 -13.40 26.50 5.36
C PRO A 271 -13.70 27.05 3.95
N LEU A 272 -12.77 26.90 3.00
CA LEU A 272 -13.01 27.25 1.61
C LEU A 272 -13.97 26.26 0.92
N TYR A 273 -13.80 24.98 1.18
CA TYR A 273 -14.72 23.93 0.73
C TYR A 273 -16.16 24.23 1.17
N ASP A 274 -16.36 24.52 2.48
CA ASP A 274 -17.66 24.85 3.05
C ASP A 274 -18.21 26.17 2.46
N TRP A 275 -17.34 27.17 2.24
CA TRP A 275 -17.75 28.43 1.63
C TRP A 275 -18.27 28.20 0.20
N LEU A 276 -17.58 27.41 -0.62
CA LEU A 276 -17.98 27.12 -1.99
C LEU A 276 -19.34 26.39 -2.05
N VAL A 277 -19.48 25.26 -1.33
CA VAL A 277 -20.73 24.49 -1.36
C VAL A 277 -21.93 25.24 -0.75
N ASN A 278 -21.70 26.25 0.11
CA ASN A 278 -22.74 27.08 0.66
C ASN A 278 -23.14 28.26 -0.24
N ASN A 279 -22.26 28.68 -1.16
CA ASN A 279 -22.53 29.81 -2.06
C ASN A 279 -22.91 29.37 -3.49
N LEU A 280 -23.02 28.07 -3.73
CA LEU A 280 -23.36 27.49 -5.03
C LEU A 280 -24.70 26.73 -4.95
N PRO A 281 -25.47 26.65 -6.05
CA PRO A 281 -26.69 25.86 -6.13
C PRO A 281 -26.38 24.36 -6.32
N VAL A 282 -25.63 23.77 -5.37
CA VAL A 282 -25.24 22.36 -5.43
C VAL A 282 -26.42 21.45 -5.03
N PRO A 283 -26.52 20.23 -5.64
CA PRO A 283 -27.59 19.28 -5.36
C PRO A 283 -27.52 18.67 -3.96
N LEU A 284 -26.31 18.54 -3.41
CA LEU A 284 -26.03 18.02 -2.07
C LEU A 284 -24.90 18.83 -1.45
N ARG A 285 -24.89 18.95 -0.13
CA ARG A 285 -23.78 19.54 0.63
C ARG A 285 -23.00 18.43 1.33
N PRO A 286 -21.87 17.99 0.77
CA PRO A 286 -21.03 16.98 1.37
C PRO A 286 -20.38 17.49 2.66
N ARG A 287 -19.99 16.57 3.56
CA ARG A 287 -19.25 16.93 4.78
C ARG A 287 -17.80 16.48 4.65
N GLN A 288 -16.87 17.43 4.66
CA GLN A 288 -15.45 17.11 4.71
C GLN A 288 -15.02 16.72 6.13
N ILE A 289 -14.25 15.63 6.24
CA ILE A 289 -13.74 15.09 7.52
C ILE A 289 -12.29 14.67 7.33
N GLU A 290 -11.39 15.15 8.17
CA GLU A 290 -9.97 14.91 8.05
C GLU A 290 -9.48 13.83 9.01
N PHE A 291 -8.47 13.08 8.56
CA PHE A 291 -7.77 12.06 9.34
C PHE A 291 -6.25 12.07 9.09
N ALA A 292 -5.49 11.54 10.05
CA ALA A 292 -4.04 11.47 9.97
C ALA A 292 -3.58 10.49 8.89
N LYS A 293 -2.66 10.92 8.03
CA LYS A 293 -2.04 10.07 6.99
C LYS A 293 -1.15 8.98 7.60
N LEU A 294 -0.90 7.92 6.84
CA LEU A 294 0.08 6.89 7.19
C LEU A 294 1.49 7.41 6.86
N ARG A 295 2.39 7.39 7.85
CA ARG A 295 3.79 7.83 7.72
C ARG A 295 4.71 6.72 8.23
N PRO A 296 5.05 5.71 7.41
CA PRO A 296 5.99 4.66 7.81
C PRO A 296 7.42 5.21 7.85
N THR A 297 8.22 4.72 8.82
CA THR A 297 9.66 4.98 8.88
C THR A 297 10.39 4.34 7.71
N PHE A 298 11.57 4.88 7.36
CA PHE A 298 12.47 4.38 6.31
C PHE A 298 11.88 4.39 4.88
N PHE A 299 10.80 5.14 4.66
CA PHE A 299 10.20 5.33 3.34
C PHE A 299 10.17 6.79 2.93
N LEU A 300 10.52 7.05 1.68
CA LEU A 300 10.30 8.33 1.03
C LEU A 300 8.95 8.31 0.32
N MET A 301 8.06 9.27 0.64
CA MET A 301 6.69 9.31 0.10
C MET A 301 6.35 10.59 -0.66
N SER A 302 7.31 11.50 -0.84
CA SER A 302 7.14 12.68 -1.68
C SER A 302 7.13 12.29 -3.15
N LYS A 303 6.02 12.53 -3.87
CA LYS A 303 5.90 12.22 -5.30
C LYS A 303 7.06 12.80 -6.12
N ARG A 304 7.45 14.05 -5.85
CA ARG A 304 8.58 14.71 -6.53
C ARG A 304 9.87 13.93 -6.33
N ARG A 305 10.20 13.57 -5.08
CA ARG A 305 11.43 12.84 -4.76
C ARG A 305 11.40 11.39 -5.26
N LEU A 306 10.22 10.75 -5.27
CA LEU A 306 10.05 9.42 -5.90
C LEU A 306 10.27 9.48 -7.42
N LEU A 307 9.80 10.54 -8.09
CA LEU A 307 10.08 10.78 -9.49
C LEU A 307 11.58 11.00 -9.74
N GLU A 308 12.26 11.79 -8.89
CA GLU A 308 13.70 11.97 -8.92
C GLU A 308 14.46 10.63 -8.81
N MET A 309 14.03 9.72 -7.88
CA MET A 309 14.62 8.38 -7.76
C MET A 309 14.54 7.57 -9.07
N VAL A 310 13.43 7.68 -9.80
CA VAL A 310 13.22 6.98 -11.07
C VAL A 310 14.00 7.65 -12.21
N THR A 311 13.92 8.97 -12.34
CA THR A 311 14.53 9.71 -13.46
C THR A 311 16.06 9.80 -13.36
N GLU A 312 16.60 9.75 -12.15
CA GLU A 312 18.05 9.72 -11.89
C GLU A 312 18.59 8.29 -11.72
N GLU A 313 17.78 7.26 -12.05
CA GLU A 313 18.15 5.83 -12.10
C GLU A 313 18.67 5.25 -10.77
N TYR A 314 18.29 5.80 -9.60
CA TYR A 314 18.54 5.16 -8.31
C TYR A 314 17.76 3.85 -8.14
N VAL A 315 16.65 3.72 -8.85
CA VAL A 315 15.75 2.57 -8.89
C VAL A 315 15.34 2.25 -10.33
N ASP A 316 14.88 1.05 -10.56
CA ASP A 316 14.58 0.43 -11.86
C ASP A 316 13.21 0.86 -12.45
N GLY A 317 12.55 1.82 -11.81
CA GLY A 317 11.23 2.34 -12.17
C GLY A 317 10.27 2.39 -10.99
N TRP A 318 9.03 2.75 -11.27
CA TRP A 318 7.99 2.93 -10.26
C TRP A 318 7.60 1.62 -9.55
N ASP A 319 7.85 0.47 -10.16
CA ASP A 319 7.60 -0.86 -9.63
C ASP A 319 8.81 -1.50 -8.93
N ASP A 320 9.90 -0.76 -8.75
CA ASP A 320 11.08 -1.28 -8.05
C ASP A 320 10.73 -1.71 -6.61
N PRO A 321 11.12 -2.91 -6.17
CA PRO A 321 10.87 -3.40 -4.81
C PRO A 321 11.45 -2.55 -3.68
N ARG A 322 12.33 -1.60 -3.97
CA ARG A 322 12.87 -0.60 -3.01
C ARG A 322 11.98 0.61 -2.85
N MET A 323 10.99 0.80 -3.74
CA MET A 323 10.08 1.93 -3.73
C MET A 323 8.95 1.75 -2.70
N ALA A 324 8.47 2.88 -2.15
CA ALA A 324 7.28 2.91 -1.28
C ALA A 324 5.96 2.81 -2.06
N THR A 325 6.00 2.66 -3.38
CA THR A 325 4.82 2.54 -4.24
C THR A 325 4.09 1.22 -4.00
N LEU A 326 2.78 1.18 -4.21
CA LEU A 326 2.01 -0.06 -4.10
C LEU A 326 2.45 -1.08 -5.14
N SER A 327 2.79 -0.64 -6.35
CA SER A 327 3.35 -1.49 -7.41
C SER A 327 4.71 -2.09 -7.01
N GLY A 328 5.61 -1.31 -6.38
CA GLY A 328 6.89 -1.80 -5.88
C GLY A 328 6.73 -2.81 -4.74
N LEU A 329 5.84 -2.53 -3.79
CA LEU A 329 5.53 -3.44 -2.69
C LEU A 329 4.90 -4.75 -3.20
N ARG A 330 3.99 -4.67 -4.20
CA ARG A 330 3.39 -5.83 -4.87
C ARG A 330 4.46 -6.69 -5.53
N ARG A 331 5.37 -6.09 -6.32
CA ARG A 331 6.47 -6.80 -6.98
C ARG A 331 7.46 -7.39 -5.97
N ARG A 332 7.65 -6.76 -4.82
CA ARG A 332 8.43 -7.31 -3.70
C ARG A 332 7.74 -8.52 -3.05
N GLY A 333 6.45 -8.75 -3.30
CA GLY A 333 5.69 -9.88 -2.77
C GLY A 333 4.95 -9.57 -1.47
N TYR A 334 4.65 -8.30 -1.18
CA TYR A 334 3.81 -7.94 -0.04
C TYR A 334 2.36 -8.31 -0.34
N PRO A 335 1.71 -9.14 0.50
CA PRO A 335 0.31 -9.48 0.29
C PRO A 335 -0.60 -8.27 0.55
N PRO A 336 -1.65 -8.05 -0.27
CA PRO A 336 -2.59 -6.94 -0.04
C PRO A 336 -3.32 -7.06 1.32
N ALA A 337 -3.56 -8.27 1.80
CA ALA A 337 -4.13 -8.53 3.12
C ALA A 337 -3.26 -7.98 4.27
N ALA A 338 -1.93 -8.06 4.13
CA ALA A 338 -0.99 -7.50 5.11
C ALA A 338 -1.06 -5.97 5.16
N ILE A 339 -1.19 -5.30 4.02
CA ILE A 339 -1.34 -3.84 3.95
C ILE A 339 -2.68 -3.41 4.58
N ARG A 340 -3.79 -4.11 4.27
CA ARG A 340 -5.09 -3.85 4.92
C ARG A 340 -5.03 -4.08 6.43
N SER A 341 -4.34 -5.13 6.87
CA SER A 341 -4.13 -5.43 8.29
C SER A 341 -3.35 -4.31 8.99
N LEU A 342 -2.28 -3.80 8.38
CA LEU A 342 -1.53 -2.65 8.87
C LEU A 342 -2.44 -1.43 9.03
N CYS A 343 -3.22 -1.08 7.99
CA CYS A 343 -4.13 0.07 8.02
C CYS A 343 -5.15 -0.05 9.17
N LYS A 344 -5.66 -1.26 9.41
CA LYS A 344 -6.57 -1.57 10.52
C LYS A 344 -5.88 -1.42 11.88
N THR A 345 -4.64 -1.90 12.02
CA THR A 345 -3.86 -1.85 13.27
C THR A 345 -3.48 -0.42 13.64
N VAL A 346 -3.03 0.38 12.66
CA VAL A 346 -2.70 1.80 12.86
C VAL A 346 -3.95 2.62 13.20
N GLY A 347 -5.11 2.22 12.66
CA GLY A 347 -6.40 2.86 12.90
C GLY A 347 -6.51 4.27 12.31
N VAL A 348 -7.60 4.96 12.67
CA VAL A 348 -7.92 6.31 12.18
C VAL A 348 -7.89 7.29 13.35
N THR A 349 -7.04 8.32 13.25
CA THR A 349 -6.82 9.32 14.29
C THR A 349 -6.81 10.72 13.71
N LYS A 350 -6.98 11.74 14.57
CA LYS A 350 -6.84 13.16 14.23
C LYS A 350 -5.43 13.71 14.47
N PHE A 351 -4.48 12.87 14.86
CA PHE A 351 -3.12 13.30 15.16
C PHE A 351 -2.14 12.55 14.28
N ASN A 352 -1.25 13.28 13.61
CA ASN A 352 -0.18 12.69 12.83
C ASN A 352 0.77 11.92 13.75
N SER A 353 1.03 10.67 13.40
CA SER A 353 1.99 9.79 14.08
C SER A 353 2.87 9.10 13.04
N VAL A 354 4.07 8.77 13.45
CA VAL A 354 4.99 7.93 12.67
C VAL A 354 4.65 6.47 12.95
N THR A 355 4.65 5.65 11.92
CA THR A 355 4.41 4.20 12.00
C THR A 355 5.72 3.48 11.76
N ASP A 356 6.19 2.70 12.72
CA ASP A 356 7.39 1.87 12.52
C ASP A 356 7.14 0.86 11.39
N VAL A 357 8.04 0.83 10.40
CA VAL A 357 8.00 -0.14 9.29
C VAL A 357 7.99 -1.58 9.77
N ALA A 358 8.53 -1.87 10.94
CA ALA A 358 8.50 -3.20 11.56
C ALA A 358 7.07 -3.73 11.74
N LEU A 359 6.06 -2.86 11.93
CA LEU A 359 4.66 -3.25 11.97
C LEU A 359 4.16 -3.77 10.61
N LEU A 360 4.58 -3.12 9.51
CA LEU A 360 4.28 -3.58 8.16
C LEU A 360 4.94 -4.92 7.89
N GLU A 361 6.23 -5.03 8.17
CA GLU A 361 6.99 -6.28 7.99
C GLU A 361 6.42 -7.43 8.84
N HIS A 362 5.94 -7.12 10.06
CA HIS A 362 5.26 -8.10 10.91
C HIS A 362 3.95 -8.57 10.28
N ALA A 363 3.10 -7.65 9.80
CA ALA A 363 1.85 -8.01 9.12
C ALA A 363 2.10 -8.87 7.86
N VAL A 364 3.17 -8.58 7.11
CA VAL A 364 3.60 -9.39 5.95
C VAL A 364 4.04 -10.80 6.38
N ARG A 365 4.85 -10.91 7.44
CA ARG A 365 5.26 -12.22 7.98
C ARG A 365 4.08 -13.07 8.46
N GLU A 366 3.15 -12.45 9.19
CA GLU A 366 1.94 -13.12 9.70
C GLU A 366 1.06 -13.67 8.56
N GLU A 367 0.89 -12.90 7.49
CA GLU A 367 0.09 -13.32 6.35
C GLU A 367 0.80 -14.41 5.54
N LEU A 368 2.09 -14.22 5.22
CA LEU A 368 2.87 -15.19 4.47
C LEU A 368 3.11 -16.48 5.27
N ASN A 369 3.14 -16.42 6.60
CA ASN A 369 3.23 -17.64 7.41
C ASN A 369 2.03 -18.58 7.19
N LYS A 370 0.84 -18.00 6.96
CA LYS A 370 -0.38 -18.78 6.69
C LYS A 370 -0.45 -19.29 5.26
N THR A 371 -0.01 -18.46 4.29
CA THR A 371 -0.29 -18.69 2.87
C THR A 371 0.87 -19.27 2.08
N ALA A 372 2.13 -18.93 2.44
CA ALA A 372 3.30 -19.32 1.67
C ALA A 372 3.71 -20.77 1.90
N GLN A 373 3.93 -21.50 0.82
CA GLN A 373 4.48 -22.86 0.90
C GLN A 373 5.96 -22.82 1.25
N ARG A 374 6.40 -23.81 2.05
CA ARG A 374 7.81 -23.96 2.46
C ARG A 374 8.60 -24.69 1.37
N ARG A 375 9.81 -24.16 1.09
CA ARG A 375 10.76 -24.78 0.15
C ARG A 375 12.16 -24.68 0.73
N MET A 376 12.99 -25.66 0.45
CA MET A 376 14.41 -25.59 0.77
C MET A 376 15.16 -24.97 -0.41
N VAL A 377 15.93 -23.94 -0.12
CA VAL A 377 16.77 -23.21 -1.07
C VAL A 377 18.10 -22.93 -0.40
N VAL A 378 19.19 -23.22 -1.07
CA VAL A 378 20.55 -22.95 -0.63
C VAL A 378 21.10 -21.79 -1.46
N MET A 379 21.28 -20.65 -0.82
CA MET A 379 21.67 -19.41 -1.50
C MET A 379 23.18 -19.34 -1.74
N GLU A 380 23.98 -19.77 -0.76
CA GLU A 380 25.45 -19.87 -0.87
C GLU A 380 25.87 -21.34 -0.72
N PRO A 381 25.88 -22.13 -1.80
CA PRO A 381 26.00 -23.57 -1.72
C PRO A 381 27.43 -24.04 -1.35
N ILE A 382 27.47 -25.05 -0.47
CA ILE A 382 28.61 -25.92 -0.27
C ILE A 382 28.18 -27.37 -0.48
N LYS A 383 28.95 -28.14 -1.23
CA LYS A 383 28.65 -29.54 -1.52
C LYS A 383 28.93 -30.42 -0.28
N VAL A 384 28.02 -31.35 -0.03
CA VAL A 384 28.19 -32.43 0.96
C VAL A 384 28.07 -33.75 0.25
N SER A 385 29.12 -34.60 0.38
CA SER A 385 29.14 -35.98 -0.13
C SER A 385 29.05 -36.96 1.04
N ILE A 386 28.02 -37.82 1.03
CA ILE A 386 27.76 -38.81 2.08
C ILE A 386 28.50 -40.09 1.69
N THR A 387 29.68 -40.34 2.30
CA THR A 387 30.62 -41.36 1.90
C THR A 387 30.17 -42.79 2.17
N ASN A 388 29.25 -43.00 3.12
CA ASN A 388 28.67 -44.31 3.42
C ASN A 388 27.26 -44.48 2.83
N TRP A 389 26.85 -43.62 1.86
CA TRP A 389 25.63 -43.81 1.10
C TRP A 389 25.74 -45.05 0.19
N PRO A 390 24.63 -45.80 -0.02
CA PRO A 390 24.68 -46.97 -0.90
C PRO A 390 25.19 -46.62 -2.31
N SER A 391 26.14 -47.44 -2.83
CA SER A 391 26.88 -47.17 -4.09
C SER A 391 26.14 -47.57 -5.36
N ASP A 392 24.93 -48.08 -5.25
CA ASP A 392 24.09 -48.60 -6.36
C ASP A 392 23.21 -47.53 -7.03
N GLY A 393 23.47 -46.26 -6.76
CA GLY A 393 22.61 -45.16 -7.22
C GLY A 393 21.32 -45.01 -6.43
N HIS A 394 21.31 -45.53 -5.20
CA HIS A 394 20.16 -45.44 -4.30
C HIS A 394 19.66 -44.00 -4.10
N VAL A 395 18.35 -43.79 -4.28
CA VAL A 395 17.65 -42.55 -4.01
C VAL A 395 16.49 -42.83 -3.05
N GLU A 396 16.40 -42.06 -2.00
CA GLU A 396 15.31 -42.18 -1.01
C GLU A 396 14.45 -40.93 -0.99
N MET A 397 13.12 -41.13 -1.00
CA MET A 397 12.18 -40.02 -1.05
C MET A 397 11.86 -39.53 0.36
N MET A 398 12.20 -38.28 0.64
CA MET A 398 11.97 -37.61 1.91
C MET A 398 10.69 -36.81 1.85
N SER A 399 9.75 -37.08 2.75
CA SER A 399 8.46 -36.38 2.80
C SER A 399 8.54 -35.11 3.63
N ALA A 400 8.33 -33.97 3.00
CA ALA A 400 8.37 -32.64 3.59
C ALA A 400 7.01 -31.94 3.59
N VAL A 401 6.69 -31.21 4.68
CA VAL A 401 5.41 -30.48 4.82
C VAL A 401 5.47 -29.20 3.98
N ASN A 402 4.44 -28.96 3.16
CA ASN A 402 4.37 -27.74 2.35
C ASN A 402 4.03 -26.50 3.18
N ASN A 403 3.09 -26.58 4.11
CA ASN A 403 2.80 -25.51 5.06
C ASN A 403 2.27 -26.11 6.38
N PRO A 404 2.98 -25.94 7.51
CA PRO A 404 2.51 -26.49 8.80
C PRO A 404 1.29 -25.76 9.37
N GLU A 405 0.99 -24.53 8.92
CA GLU A 405 -0.18 -23.75 9.34
C GLU A 405 -1.45 -24.08 8.52
N ASP A 406 -1.28 -24.76 7.37
CA ASP A 406 -2.39 -25.18 6.51
C ASP A 406 -2.32 -26.70 6.27
N SER A 407 -3.20 -27.44 6.91
CA SER A 407 -3.29 -28.90 6.74
C SER A 407 -3.64 -29.32 5.30
N ASN A 408 -4.29 -28.45 4.50
CA ASN A 408 -4.67 -28.72 3.13
C ASN A 408 -3.52 -28.51 2.13
N ALA A 409 -2.44 -27.83 2.54
CA ALA A 409 -1.28 -27.62 1.69
C ALA A 409 -0.53 -28.92 1.35
N GLY A 410 -0.77 -29.99 2.12
CA GLY A 410 -0.21 -31.32 1.87
C GLY A 410 1.29 -31.41 2.11
N ARG A 411 1.89 -32.43 1.49
CA ARG A 411 3.32 -32.75 1.58
C ARG A 411 3.90 -32.89 0.19
N ARG A 412 5.22 -32.79 0.11
CA ARG A 412 5.99 -33.03 -1.12
C ARG A 412 7.09 -34.07 -0.87
N GLU A 413 7.53 -34.71 -1.92
CA GLU A 413 8.63 -35.64 -1.93
C GLU A 413 9.91 -34.93 -2.41
N ILE A 414 11.05 -35.17 -1.72
CA ILE A 414 12.37 -34.63 -2.06
C ILE A 414 13.31 -35.80 -2.15
N ALA A 415 13.97 -35.97 -3.29
CA ALA A 415 14.90 -37.05 -3.52
C ALA A 415 16.21 -36.82 -2.73
N LEU A 416 16.56 -37.72 -1.84
CA LEU A 416 17.85 -37.74 -1.17
C LEU A 416 18.76 -38.76 -1.85
N SER A 417 19.91 -38.30 -2.32
CA SER A 417 20.99 -39.13 -2.83
C SER A 417 22.26 -38.94 -1.97
N GLY A 418 23.36 -39.58 -2.36
CA GLY A 418 24.65 -39.45 -1.67
C GLY A 418 25.28 -38.05 -1.74
N GLU A 419 24.70 -37.12 -2.50
CA GLU A 419 25.22 -35.76 -2.66
C GLU A 419 24.12 -34.72 -2.47
N VAL A 420 24.39 -33.70 -1.65
CA VAL A 420 23.46 -32.58 -1.39
C VAL A 420 24.24 -31.26 -1.32
N PHE A 421 23.53 -30.14 -1.45
CA PHE A 421 24.05 -28.82 -1.11
C PHE A 421 23.44 -28.36 0.21
N ILE A 422 24.24 -27.68 1.05
CA ILE A 422 23.83 -26.96 2.25
C ILE A 422 24.30 -25.51 2.18
N GLU A 423 23.77 -24.63 3.05
CA GLU A 423 24.29 -23.27 3.18
C GLU A 423 25.74 -23.26 3.68
N ARG A 424 26.56 -22.44 3.05
CA ARG A 424 27.95 -22.22 3.51
C ARG A 424 27.98 -21.73 4.96
N SER A 425 27.06 -20.91 5.37
CA SER A 425 26.93 -20.43 6.74
C SER A 425 26.54 -21.51 7.77
N ASP A 426 26.13 -22.69 7.32
CA ASP A 426 25.86 -23.86 8.16
C ASP A 426 27.09 -24.73 8.45
N PHE A 427 28.24 -24.35 7.91
CA PHE A 427 29.51 -24.97 8.19
C PHE A 427 30.55 -23.97 8.72
N MET A 428 31.37 -24.38 9.67
CA MET A 428 32.51 -23.62 10.19
C MET A 428 33.62 -24.59 10.66
N GLU A 429 34.84 -24.36 10.23
CA GLU A 429 35.97 -25.22 10.60
C GLU A 429 36.36 -25.05 12.07
N ASP A 430 36.42 -23.81 12.55
CA ASP A 430 36.76 -23.47 13.94
C ASP A 430 35.60 -22.73 14.62
N PRO A 431 34.60 -23.50 15.08
CA PRO A 431 33.36 -22.91 15.58
C PRO A 431 33.50 -22.37 17.01
N PRO A 432 32.80 -21.24 17.34
CA PRO A 432 32.72 -20.73 18.69
C PRO A 432 31.88 -21.67 19.58
N LYS A 433 32.02 -21.52 20.90
CA LYS A 433 31.18 -22.24 21.86
C LYS A 433 29.71 -22.04 21.56
N LYS A 434 28.91 -23.12 21.61
CA LYS A 434 27.44 -23.13 21.31
C LYS A 434 27.08 -22.96 19.82
N TYR A 435 28.02 -23.27 18.93
CA TYR A 435 27.69 -23.41 17.50
C TYR A 435 27.04 -24.79 17.28
N TYR A 436 25.75 -24.82 16.95
CA TYR A 436 24.97 -26.06 16.78
C TYR A 436 24.70 -26.33 15.29
N ARG A 437 25.74 -26.15 14.45
CA ARG A 437 25.74 -26.46 13.03
C ARG A 437 26.90 -27.39 12.70
N LEU A 438 27.16 -27.64 11.42
CA LEU A 438 28.17 -28.59 11.00
C LEU A 438 29.61 -28.03 11.20
N SER A 439 30.49 -28.82 11.70
CA SER A 439 31.94 -28.58 11.81
C SER A 439 32.68 -29.90 11.79
N PRO A 440 34.03 -29.93 11.63
CA PRO A 440 34.79 -31.19 11.67
C PRO A 440 34.47 -32.02 12.91
N GLY A 441 34.06 -33.27 12.69
CA GLY A 441 33.65 -34.21 13.73
C GLY A 441 32.27 -33.95 14.39
N ALA A 442 31.58 -32.89 14.04
CA ALA A 442 30.25 -32.57 14.58
C ALA A 442 29.10 -33.14 13.74
N GLU A 443 27.96 -33.30 14.39
CA GLU A 443 26.74 -33.82 13.77
C GLU A 443 25.65 -32.76 13.68
N VAL A 444 24.89 -32.82 12.56
CA VAL A 444 23.63 -32.08 12.38
C VAL A 444 22.60 -32.98 11.71
N ARG A 445 21.35 -32.63 11.83
CA ARG A 445 20.27 -33.24 11.07
C ARG A 445 20.05 -32.53 9.74
N LEU A 446 20.04 -33.28 8.65
CA LEU A 446 19.45 -32.83 7.40
C LEU A 446 17.91 -32.75 7.60
N ARG A 447 17.31 -31.59 7.37
CA ARG A 447 15.88 -31.36 7.63
C ARG A 447 15.01 -32.37 6.89
N TYR A 448 14.05 -32.96 7.58
CA TYR A 448 13.20 -34.08 7.09
C TYR A 448 13.92 -35.40 6.85
N SER A 449 15.21 -35.53 7.19
CA SER A 449 16.04 -36.64 6.84
C SER A 449 16.93 -37.09 8.02
N TYR A 450 18.08 -37.62 7.72
CA TYR A 450 19.02 -38.24 8.65
C TYR A 450 19.93 -37.24 9.36
N CYS A 451 20.60 -37.72 10.43
CA CYS A 451 21.77 -37.03 10.98
C CYS A 451 23.00 -37.36 10.15
N ILE A 452 23.81 -36.35 9.88
CA ILE A 452 25.10 -36.48 9.20
C ILE A 452 26.22 -35.95 10.09
N ARG A 453 27.44 -36.52 9.94
CA ARG A 453 28.64 -36.10 10.64
C ARG A 453 29.75 -35.78 9.62
N CYS A 454 30.40 -34.61 9.79
CA CYS A 454 31.50 -34.20 8.95
C CYS A 454 32.79 -34.93 9.35
N GLU A 455 33.33 -35.73 8.44
CA GLU A 455 34.58 -36.51 8.66
C GLU A 455 35.80 -35.83 8.02
N GLU A 456 35.62 -35.19 6.84
CA GLU A 456 36.70 -34.56 6.09
C GLU A 456 36.23 -33.26 5.42
N VAL A 457 37.14 -32.29 5.36
CA VAL A 457 36.92 -30.99 4.68
C VAL A 457 37.84 -30.93 3.46
N VAL A 458 37.26 -30.79 2.28
CA VAL A 458 37.99 -30.67 1.02
C VAL A 458 38.10 -29.20 0.64
N LYS A 459 39.30 -28.74 0.33
CA LYS A 459 39.61 -27.36 -0.06
C LYS A 459 40.17 -27.30 -1.48
N ASN A 460 39.94 -26.15 -2.13
CA ASN A 460 40.61 -25.81 -3.38
C ASN A 460 42.07 -25.32 -3.14
N ASP A 461 42.76 -24.99 -4.21
CA ASP A 461 44.16 -24.51 -4.16
C ASP A 461 44.27 -23.12 -3.46
N GLU A 462 43.18 -22.39 -3.38
CA GLU A 462 43.10 -21.08 -2.71
C GLU A 462 42.81 -21.20 -1.21
N GLY A 463 42.50 -22.42 -0.74
CA GLY A 463 42.20 -22.72 0.66
C GLY A 463 40.74 -22.62 1.02
N ASP A 464 39.84 -22.32 0.06
CA ASP A 464 38.41 -22.27 0.28
C ASP A 464 37.81 -23.68 0.36
N VAL A 465 36.87 -23.85 1.28
CA VAL A 465 36.12 -25.10 1.44
C VAL A 465 35.17 -25.28 0.27
N VAL A 466 35.33 -26.35 -0.50
CA VAL A 466 34.51 -26.66 -1.68
C VAL A 466 33.60 -27.87 -1.49
N GLU A 467 33.99 -28.81 -0.62
CA GLU A 467 33.21 -30.02 -0.34
C GLU A 467 33.41 -30.48 1.10
N LEU A 468 32.34 -31.04 1.70
CA LEU A 468 32.35 -31.70 2.99
C LEU A 468 32.08 -33.20 2.76
N ARG A 469 32.95 -34.07 3.24
CA ARG A 469 32.73 -35.53 3.23
C ARG A 469 32.14 -35.92 4.57
N CYS A 470 30.94 -36.44 4.53
CA CYS A 470 30.16 -36.77 5.72
C CYS A 470 29.77 -38.25 5.73
N THR A 471 29.48 -38.77 6.90
CA THR A 471 28.77 -40.04 7.06
C THR A 471 27.33 -39.75 7.55
N TYR A 472 26.37 -40.60 7.18
CA TYR A 472 25.02 -40.53 7.74
C TYR A 472 24.75 -41.70 8.70
N ASP A 473 23.82 -41.46 9.63
CA ASP A 473 23.34 -42.48 10.56
C ASP A 473 21.96 -42.98 10.11
N PRO A 474 21.88 -44.23 9.55
CA PRO A 474 20.64 -44.78 8.98
C PRO A 474 19.52 -44.95 10.01
N GLU A 475 19.83 -45.06 11.31
CA GLU A 475 18.86 -45.25 12.38
C GLU A 475 18.13 -43.94 12.77
N THR A 476 18.51 -42.79 12.16
CA THR A 476 18.03 -41.47 12.60
C THR A 476 16.95 -40.84 11.72
N LEU A 477 16.38 -41.56 10.75
CA LEU A 477 15.31 -41.05 9.91
C LEU A 477 14.08 -40.67 10.77
N GLY A 478 13.74 -39.37 10.79
CA GLY A 478 12.58 -38.84 11.52
C GLY A 478 12.66 -38.94 13.06
N LYS A 479 13.75 -39.45 13.64
CA LYS A 479 13.93 -39.60 15.09
C LYS A 479 15.32 -39.17 15.53
N ASN A 480 15.48 -38.75 16.77
CA ASN A 480 16.80 -38.46 17.32
C ASN A 480 17.50 -39.76 17.71
N PRO A 481 18.85 -39.80 17.63
CA PRO A 481 19.65 -40.92 18.15
C PRO A 481 19.42 -41.07 19.66
N VAL A 482 19.46 -42.31 20.17
CA VAL A 482 19.14 -42.65 21.55
C VAL A 482 20.30 -42.34 22.48
N ASP A 483 21.51 -42.52 21.99
CA ASP A 483 22.78 -42.48 22.74
C ASP A 483 23.42 -41.10 22.84
N ARG A 484 22.96 -40.16 21.99
CA ARG A 484 23.52 -38.80 21.89
C ARG A 484 22.51 -37.75 21.50
N LYS A 485 22.84 -36.48 21.72
CA LYS A 485 21.94 -35.36 21.42
C LYS A 485 22.41 -34.54 20.24
N VAL A 486 21.74 -34.64 19.10
CA VAL A 486 21.91 -33.76 17.93
C VAL A 486 20.99 -32.54 18.08
N ARG A 487 21.56 -31.32 18.11
CA ARG A 487 20.81 -30.08 18.39
C ARG A 487 20.51 -29.25 17.17
N GLY A 488 21.33 -29.34 16.10
CA GLY A 488 21.21 -28.57 14.89
C GLY A 488 20.38 -29.28 13.83
N ALA A 489 19.65 -28.51 13.02
CA ALA A 489 19.06 -28.97 11.77
C ALA A 489 19.37 -27.96 10.67
N VAL A 490 19.84 -28.43 9.53
CA VAL A 490 20.18 -27.64 8.35
C VAL A 490 19.27 -28.02 7.19
N HIS A 491 18.88 -27.06 6.37
CA HIS A 491 18.18 -27.35 5.13
C HIS A 491 19.18 -27.71 4.03
N TRP A 492 18.69 -28.35 3.01
CA TRP A 492 19.52 -28.92 1.95
C TRP A 492 18.70 -29.04 0.66
N VAL A 493 19.40 -29.19 -0.45
CA VAL A 493 18.80 -29.55 -1.73
C VAL A 493 19.60 -30.67 -2.38
N PRO A 494 18.97 -31.61 -3.15
CA PRO A 494 19.67 -32.70 -3.81
C PRO A 494 20.60 -32.17 -4.90
N ALA A 495 21.85 -32.60 -4.92
CA ALA A 495 22.84 -32.05 -5.85
C ALA A 495 22.57 -32.40 -7.31
N ASN A 496 21.97 -33.58 -7.57
CA ASN A 496 21.67 -34.09 -8.91
C ASN A 496 20.39 -33.53 -9.53
N GLU A 497 19.46 -32.97 -8.73
CA GLU A 497 18.18 -32.50 -9.22
C GLU A 497 17.98 -30.98 -9.02
N ALA A 498 18.79 -30.35 -8.15
CA ALA A 498 18.70 -28.91 -7.92
C ALA A 498 18.93 -28.13 -9.21
N PHE A 499 18.12 -27.13 -9.44
CA PHE A 499 18.37 -26.17 -10.52
C PHE A 499 18.95 -24.87 -9.96
N GLU A 500 19.57 -24.08 -10.83
CA GLU A 500 20.13 -22.78 -10.49
C GLU A 500 19.15 -21.67 -10.80
N ALA A 501 19.00 -20.74 -9.85
CA ALA A 501 18.29 -19.48 -10.07
C ALA A 501 18.92 -18.38 -9.22
N ASP A 502 18.59 -17.14 -9.59
CA ASP A 502 19.12 -15.96 -8.92
C ASP A 502 18.15 -15.46 -7.85
N VAL A 503 18.69 -14.84 -6.82
CA VAL A 503 17.95 -14.29 -5.69
C VAL A 503 18.34 -12.85 -5.45
N ARG A 504 17.37 -11.96 -5.29
CA ARG A 504 17.56 -10.58 -4.89
C ARG A 504 17.16 -10.39 -3.43
N LEU A 505 18.13 -10.00 -2.62
CA LEU A 505 17.94 -9.71 -1.21
C LEU A 505 17.69 -8.21 -1.04
N TYR A 506 16.41 -7.83 -0.90
CA TYR A 506 16.06 -6.44 -0.60
C TYR A 506 16.14 -6.17 0.90
N ASP A 507 16.77 -5.06 1.27
CA ASP A 507 16.76 -4.49 2.63
C ASP A 507 16.04 -3.12 2.63
N ARG A 508 16.16 -2.34 3.69
CA ARG A 508 15.62 -0.99 3.77
C ARG A 508 16.34 -0.07 2.77
N THR A 509 15.59 0.74 2.06
CA THR A 509 16.12 1.64 1.03
C THR A 509 16.89 2.82 1.65
N PHE A 510 16.54 3.20 2.88
CA PHE A 510 17.17 4.31 3.59
C PHE A 510 17.75 3.85 4.93
N LEU A 511 18.83 4.51 5.36
CA LEU A 511 19.50 4.25 6.64
C LEU A 511 18.87 5.01 7.80
N VAL A 512 18.06 6.04 7.53
CA VAL A 512 17.41 6.92 8.52
C VAL A 512 15.91 6.70 8.58
N GLU A 513 15.29 6.96 9.71
CA GLU A 513 13.85 6.75 9.92
C GLU A 513 12.98 7.72 9.09
N ASP A 514 13.40 8.96 8.94
CA ASP A 514 12.68 9.98 8.15
C ASP A 514 13.60 10.58 7.07
N PRO A 515 13.75 9.91 5.91
CA PRO A 515 14.58 10.42 4.83
C PRO A 515 14.03 11.72 4.20
N ALA A 516 12.78 12.08 4.51
CA ALA A 516 12.21 13.34 4.04
C ALA A 516 12.67 14.55 4.84
N ALA A 517 13.19 14.33 6.06
CA ALA A 517 13.73 15.38 6.93
C ALA A 517 15.18 15.76 6.58
N GLU A 518 15.87 14.93 5.79
CA GLU A 518 17.25 15.22 5.36
C GLU A 518 17.28 16.33 4.31
N ASP A 519 18.31 17.16 4.37
CA ASP A 519 18.54 18.25 3.40
C ASP A 519 18.72 17.67 1.99
N ASP A 520 19.52 16.63 1.84
CA ASP A 520 19.58 15.78 0.65
C ASP A 520 19.27 14.31 1.01
N TRP A 521 18.12 13.83 0.59
CA TRP A 521 17.68 12.45 0.81
C TRP A 521 18.63 11.38 0.22
N ARG A 522 19.50 11.78 -0.75
CA ARG A 522 20.45 10.86 -1.39
C ARG A 522 21.52 10.38 -0.41
N GLU A 523 21.91 11.22 0.55
CA GLU A 523 22.88 10.88 1.60
C GLU A 523 22.35 9.81 2.57
N ALA A 524 21.03 9.67 2.65
CA ALA A 524 20.37 8.67 3.47
C ALA A 524 20.16 7.31 2.77
N LEU A 525 20.52 7.17 1.49
CA LEU A 525 20.36 5.92 0.76
C LEU A 525 21.23 4.82 1.38
N ASN A 526 20.66 3.61 1.45
CA ASN A 526 21.38 2.42 1.87
C ASN A 526 22.08 1.78 0.65
N PRO A 527 23.42 1.76 0.59
CA PRO A 527 24.14 1.15 -0.51
C PRO A 527 23.88 -0.37 -0.63
N ASP A 528 23.53 -1.01 0.49
CA ASP A 528 23.24 -2.45 0.58
C ASP A 528 21.72 -2.73 0.48
N ALA A 529 20.92 -1.79 -0.03
CA ALA A 529 19.47 -1.96 -0.18
C ALA A 529 19.10 -3.12 -1.12
N LEU A 530 20.00 -3.51 -2.01
CA LEU A 530 19.88 -4.64 -2.92
C LEU A 530 21.18 -5.42 -2.96
N THR A 531 21.11 -6.71 -2.66
CA THR A 531 22.21 -7.68 -2.88
C THR A 531 21.71 -8.75 -3.86
N GLU A 532 22.43 -8.99 -4.93
CA GLU A 532 22.12 -10.03 -5.90
C GLU A 532 22.98 -11.27 -5.62
N LEU A 533 22.35 -12.42 -5.51
CA LEU A 533 22.98 -13.73 -5.36
C LEU A 533 22.70 -14.55 -6.61
N THR A 534 23.77 -15.05 -7.24
CA THR A 534 23.68 -15.87 -8.44
C THR A 534 24.03 -17.33 -8.14
N GLY A 535 23.47 -18.26 -8.93
CA GLY A 535 23.80 -19.68 -8.82
C GLY A 535 23.25 -20.35 -7.54
N CYS A 536 22.22 -19.80 -6.93
CA CYS A 536 21.55 -20.42 -5.79
C CYS A 536 20.94 -21.77 -6.19
N LYS A 537 21.05 -22.78 -5.32
CA LYS A 537 20.52 -24.13 -5.56
C LYS A 537 19.13 -24.28 -4.95
N MET A 538 18.18 -24.75 -5.75
CA MET A 538 16.75 -24.77 -5.40
C MET A 538 16.14 -26.14 -5.59
N GLU A 539 15.10 -26.45 -4.80
CA GLU A 539 14.24 -27.60 -5.03
C GLU A 539 13.67 -27.57 -6.46
N PRO A 540 13.64 -28.71 -7.20
CA PRO A 540 13.21 -28.78 -8.62
C PRO A 540 11.83 -28.18 -8.89
N ILE A 541 10.92 -28.29 -7.94
CA ILE A 541 9.55 -27.80 -8.06
C ILE A 541 9.47 -26.28 -8.29
N LEU A 542 10.43 -25.51 -7.77
CA LEU A 542 10.48 -24.06 -7.91
C LEU A 542 10.79 -23.59 -9.34
N LYS A 543 11.30 -24.49 -10.21
CA LYS A 543 11.60 -24.18 -11.61
C LYS A 543 10.36 -23.70 -12.39
N ASN A 544 9.18 -24.17 -11.99
CA ASN A 544 7.90 -23.84 -12.61
C ASN A 544 7.08 -22.81 -11.82
N ALA A 545 7.69 -22.16 -10.84
CA ALA A 545 7.01 -21.12 -10.06
C ALA A 545 6.63 -19.92 -10.94
N LEU A 546 5.39 -19.41 -10.73
CA LEU A 546 4.82 -18.35 -11.54
C LEU A 546 5.12 -16.96 -10.95
N PRO A 547 5.22 -15.92 -11.78
CA PRO A 547 5.37 -14.55 -11.31
C PRO A 547 4.34 -14.17 -10.24
N GLY A 548 4.80 -13.61 -9.13
CA GLY A 548 3.97 -13.21 -8.00
C GLY A 548 3.68 -14.32 -6.98
N GLU A 549 4.03 -15.58 -7.24
CA GLU A 549 3.96 -16.64 -6.23
C GLU A 549 4.97 -16.41 -5.12
N CYS A 550 4.51 -16.56 -3.87
CA CYS A 550 5.34 -16.36 -2.68
C CYS A 550 5.61 -17.68 -1.96
N PHE A 551 6.87 -17.85 -1.53
CA PHE A 551 7.35 -19.03 -0.81
C PHE A 551 8.09 -18.62 0.46
N GLN A 552 8.08 -19.49 1.47
CA GLN A 552 9.05 -19.41 2.53
C GLN A 552 10.26 -20.27 2.17
N PHE A 553 11.40 -19.64 1.94
CA PHE A 553 12.66 -20.38 1.91
C PHE A 553 13.05 -20.71 3.35
N GLU A 554 12.99 -21.99 3.67
CA GLU A 554 13.11 -22.47 5.03
C GLU A 554 14.40 -21.97 5.69
N ARG A 555 14.28 -21.38 6.89
CA ARG A 555 15.33 -20.72 7.66
C ARG A 555 15.83 -19.37 7.09
N ASN A 556 15.52 -19.01 5.85
CA ASN A 556 16.07 -17.84 5.18
C ASN A 556 15.09 -16.63 5.21
N GLY A 557 13.85 -16.81 4.79
CA GLY A 557 12.90 -15.72 4.69
C GLY A 557 11.68 -16.06 3.84
N TYR A 558 10.93 -15.02 3.49
CA TYR A 558 9.86 -15.09 2.50
C TYR A 558 10.32 -14.46 1.20
N PHE A 559 10.04 -15.12 0.09
CA PHE A 559 10.49 -14.74 -1.24
C PHE A 559 9.33 -14.82 -2.22
N CYS A 560 9.32 -13.91 -3.18
CA CYS A 560 8.33 -13.84 -4.24
C CYS A 560 9.00 -13.92 -5.60
N VAL A 561 8.38 -14.62 -6.55
CA VAL A 561 8.85 -14.67 -7.94
C VAL A 561 8.68 -13.30 -8.58
N ASP A 562 9.76 -12.71 -9.08
CA ASP A 562 9.75 -11.40 -9.71
C ASP A 562 8.87 -11.39 -10.97
N SER A 563 7.94 -10.43 -11.05
CA SER A 563 7.00 -10.35 -12.16
C SER A 563 7.56 -9.70 -13.43
N LYS A 564 8.71 -9.04 -13.35
CA LYS A 564 9.32 -8.29 -14.47
C LYS A 564 10.45 -9.07 -15.14
N TYR A 565 11.29 -9.75 -14.35
CA TYR A 565 12.52 -10.37 -14.85
C TYR A 565 12.50 -11.90 -14.87
N SER A 566 11.50 -12.53 -14.25
CA SER A 566 11.36 -13.99 -14.36
C SER A 566 10.89 -14.39 -15.76
N VAL A 567 11.47 -15.48 -16.27
CA VAL A 567 11.02 -16.11 -17.50
C VAL A 567 10.70 -17.58 -17.24
N PRO A 568 9.86 -18.23 -18.06
CA PRO A 568 9.53 -19.64 -17.88
C PRO A 568 10.77 -20.52 -17.75
N GLY A 569 10.84 -21.32 -16.68
CA GLY A 569 11.96 -22.21 -16.39
C GLY A 569 13.21 -21.53 -15.78
N LYS A 570 13.21 -20.19 -15.66
CA LYS A 570 14.28 -19.41 -15.01
C LYS A 570 13.66 -18.32 -14.13
N PRO A 571 13.04 -18.67 -13.00
CA PRO A 571 12.48 -17.69 -12.08
C PRO A 571 13.59 -16.90 -11.37
N LEU A 572 13.32 -15.61 -11.11
CA LEU A 572 14.11 -14.75 -10.22
C LEU A 572 13.30 -14.54 -8.94
N PHE A 573 13.93 -14.65 -7.78
CA PHE A 573 13.25 -14.54 -6.49
C PHE A 573 13.65 -13.26 -5.75
N ASN A 574 12.65 -12.46 -5.39
CA ASN A 574 12.81 -11.26 -4.57
C ASN A 574 12.55 -11.59 -3.09
N ARG A 575 13.49 -11.26 -2.19
CA ARG A 575 13.21 -11.36 -0.76
C ARG A 575 12.15 -10.35 -0.35
N THR A 576 10.99 -10.86 0.07
CA THR A 576 9.89 -10.04 0.60
C THR A 576 10.25 -9.51 1.98
N VAL A 577 10.45 -10.40 2.96
CA VAL A 577 10.88 -10.07 4.32
C VAL A 577 11.71 -11.22 4.91
N PRO A 578 12.66 -10.94 5.83
CA PRO A 578 13.34 -11.99 6.59
C PRO A 578 12.39 -12.64 7.60
N LEU A 579 12.72 -13.86 8.09
CA LEU A 579 11.91 -14.57 9.11
C LEU A 579 11.80 -13.82 10.43
N ARG A 580 12.79 -13.02 10.78
CA ARG A 580 12.85 -12.22 12.00
C ARG A 580 13.35 -10.82 11.66
N ASP A 581 12.87 -9.84 12.40
CA ASP A 581 13.47 -8.51 12.32
C ASP A 581 14.92 -8.58 12.83
N SER A 582 15.86 -8.30 11.94
CA SER A 582 17.30 -8.28 12.22
C SER A 582 17.89 -6.87 12.20
N TRP A 583 17.09 -5.85 11.85
CA TRP A 583 17.59 -4.49 11.65
C TRP A 583 18.10 -3.86 12.95
N GLY A 584 17.36 -3.95 14.04
CA GLY A 584 17.79 -3.44 15.35
C GLY A 584 19.09 -4.05 15.86
N LYS A 585 19.44 -5.27 15.41
CA LYS A 585 20.73 -5.91 15.74
C LYS A 585 21.91 -5.44 14.88
N LYS A 586 21.64 -4.92 13.67
CA LYS A 586 22.69 -4.35 12.78
C LYS A 586 23.13 -2.97 13.26
N GLN A 587 22.22 -2.16 13.80
CA GLN A 587 22.52 -0.82 14.31
C GLN A 587 23.28 -0.83 15.66
N SER A 588 23.22 -1.93 16.41
CA SER A 588 23.91 -2.07 17.72
C SER A 588 25.30 -2.71 17.62
N LYS A 589 25.84 -2.91 16.43
CA LYS A 589 27.22 -3.31 16.14
C LYS A 589 27.98 -2.20 15.45
#